data_164624c6ad457ae2a987b015d32ab0eb
#
_entry.id   164624c6ad457ae2a987b015d32ab0eb
#
_cell.length_a   1.000
_cell.length_b   1.000
_cell.length_c   1.000
_cell.angle_alpha   90.00
_cell.angle_beta   90.00
_cell.angle_gamma   90.00
#
_symmetry.space_group_name_H-M   'P 1'
#
loop_
_entity.id
_entity.type
_entity.pdbx_description
1 polymer ?
#
loop_
_entity_poly.entity_id
_entity_poly.type
_entity_poly.pdbx_seq_one_letter_code
_entity_poly.pdbx_strand_id
1 'polypeptide(L)'
;LYYFMITNRKYYMQKVLILIVFVLLSFNVNATEITNNQFAKKISKCVDSIYANKEKYPKHKQIPLELIIAQAAHESAWGKSRFAVEGNALFGVRTWDENVPHMKAKGAMDAEWGVRIYRSWCDSIQDYIDILERHPAYEQFREELEFQYETQGKAEAITLVQYLSAW
;
A
#
# COMPACT_ATOMS: atom_id res chain seq x y z
N LEU A 1 43.22 33.81 -29.13
CA LEU A 1 42.33 32.81 -29.77
C LEU A 1 42.16 31.53 -28.92
N TYR A 2 43.25 31.02 -28.38
CA TYR A 2 43.25 29.75 -27.59
C TYR A 2 42.44 29.86 -26.29
N TYR A 3 42.48 30.96 -25.60
CA TYR A 3 41.73 31.20 -24.37
C TYR A 3 40.21 31.28 -24.56
N PHE A 4 39.78 31.81 -25.72
CA PHE A 4 38.38 31.95 -26.08
C PHE A 4 37.72 30.57 -26.43
N MET A 5 38.50 29.66 -26.99
CA MET A 5 38.01 28.31 -27.28
C MET A 5 37.84 27.45 -26.03
N ILE A 6 38.69 27.61 -25.00
CA ILE A 6 38.63 26.85 -23.77
C ILE A 6 37.43 27.28 -22.90
N THR A 7 37.12 28.58 -22.84
CA THR A 7 35.97 29.11 -22.09
C THR A 7 34.64 28.68 -22.71
N ASN A 8 34.52 28.66 -24.04
CA ASN A 8 33.33 28.17 -24.73
C ASN A 8 33.10 26.68 -24.49
N ARG A 9 34.15 25.85 -24.51
CA ARG A 9 34.04 24.40 -24.29
C ARG A 9 33.56 24.06 -22.87
N LYS A 10 34.07 24.76 -21.84
CA LYS A 10 33.59 24.62 -20.45
C LYS A 10 32.12 25.02 -20.30
N TYR A 11 31.72 26.11 -20.93
CA TYR A 11 30.34 26.59 -20.89
C TYR A 11 29.35 25.64 -21.58
N TYR A 12 29.72 25.04 -22.71
CA TYR A 12 28.93 24.04 -23.40
C TYR A 12 28.83 22.74 -22.57
N MET A 13 29.92 22.28 -22.01
CA MET A 13 29.90 21.09 -21.16
C MET A 13 29.01 21.28 -19.92
N GLN A 14 29.03 22.45 -19.31
CA GLN A 14 28.20 22.77 -18.15
C GLN A 14 26.71 22.81 -18.50
N LYS A 15 26.34 23.35 -19.65
CA LYS A 15 24.95 23.34 -20.17
C LYS A 15 24.46 21.91 -20.49
N VAL A 16 25.31 21.11 -21.13
CA VAL A 16 24.98 19.70 -21.43
C VAL A 16 24.81 18.91 -20.16
N LEU A 17 25.64 19.11 -19.13
CA LEU A 17 25.52 18.45 -17.83
C LEU A 17 24.22 18.82 -17.13
N ILE A 18 23.83 20.09 -17.15
CA ILE A 18 22.56 20.57 -16.58
C ILE A 18 21.36 19.93 -17.30
N LEU A 19 21.41 19.81 -18.62
CA LEU A 19 20.37 19.20 -19.44
C LEU A 19 20.22 17.71 -19.13
N ILE A 20 21.33 16.98 -18.96
CA ILE A 20 21.33 15.57 -18.58
C ILE A 20 20.74 15.38 -17.19
N VAL A 21 21.09 16.24 -16.22
CA VAL A 21 20.52 16.18 -14.86
C VAL A 21 19.02 16.45 -14.88
N PHE A 22 18.54 17.43 -15.67
CA PHE A 22 17.10 17.69 -15.82
C PHE A 22 16.35 16.52 -16.46
N VAL A 23 16.91 15.88 -17.47
CA VAL A 23 16.33 14.69 -18.11
C VAL A 23 16.27 13.52 -17.12
N LEU A 24 17.34 13.27 -16.36
CA LEU A 24 17.36 12.20 -15.35
C LEU A 24 16.37 12.43 -14.21
N LEU A 25 16.19 13.68 -13.76
CA LEU A 25 15.18 14.05 -12.76
C LEU A 25 13.75 13.85 -13.30
N SER A 26 13.50 14.19 -14.57
CA SER A 26 12.19 13.99 -15.22
C SER A 26 11.84 12.48 -15.33
N PHE A 27 12.82 11.64 -15.65
CA PHE A 27 12.60 10.18 -15.72
C PHE A 27 12.30 9.58 -14.35
N ASN A 28 12.93 10.06 -13.27
CA ASN A 28 12.67 9.55 -11.91
C ASN A 28 11.26 9.90 -11.41
N VAL A 29 10.76 11.11 -11.69
CA VAL A 29 9.40 11.51 -11.31
C VAL A 29 8.36 10.66 -12.04
N ASN A 30 8.52 10.46 -13.36
CA ASN A 30 7.59 9.64 -14.14
C ASN A 30 7.60 8.16 -13.73
N ALA A 31 8.78 7.59 -13.42
CA ALA A 31 8.90 6.21 -12.98
C ALA A 31 8.21 5.97 -11.61
N THR A 32 8.27 6.94 -10.69
CA THR A 32 7.61 6.84 -9.38
C THR A 32 6.09 6.89 -9.52
N GLU A 33 5.57 7.78 -10.35
CA GLU A 33 4.12 7.92 -10.60
C GLU A 33 3.54 6.66 -11.25
N ILE A 34 4.19 6.14 -12.28
CA ILE A 34 3.78 4.90 -12.95
C ILE A 34 3.77 3.73 -11.95
N THR A 35 4.77 3.62 -11.09
CA THR A 35 4.86 2.56 -10.08
C THR A 35 3.71 2.63 -9.08
N ASN A 36 3.36 3.81 -8.58
CA ASN A 36 2.25 4.00 -7.63
C ASN A 36 0.91 3.70 -8.29
N ASN A 37 0.69 4.12 -9.53
CA ASN A 37 -0.50 3.78 -10.31
C ASN A 37 -0.62 2.28 -10.56
N GLN A 38 0.49 1.58 -10.84
CA GLN A 38 0.50 0.12 -11.00
C GLN A 38 0.16 -0.60 -9.70
N PHE A 39 0.68 -0.11 -8.56
CA PHE A 39 0.35 -0.63 -7.24
C PHE A 39 -1.15 -0.49 -6.96
N ALA A 40 -1.71 0.71 -7.06
CA ALA A 40 -3.12 0.99 -6.84
C ALA A 40 -4.02 0.13 -7.76
N LYS A 41 -3.68 0.01 -9.04
CA LYS A 41 -4.41 -0.83 -10.01
C LYS A 41 -4.39 -2.32 -9.63
N LYS A 42 -3.27 -2.82 -9.08
CA LYS A 42 -3.18 -4.22 -8.63
C LYS A 42 -4.06 -4.45 -7.40
N ILE A 43 -4.08 -3.52 -6.42
CA ILE A 43 -4.96 -3.58 -5.26
C ILE A 43 -6.43 -3.56 -5.71
N SER A 44 -6.82 -2.61 -6.57
CA SER A 44 -8.19 -2.49 -7.09
C SER A 44 -8.69 -3.80 -7.69
N LYS A 45 -7.91 -4.45 -8.55
CA LYS A 45 -8.28 -5.75 -9.14
C LYS A 45 -8.55 -6.84 -8.10
N CYS A 46 -7.75 -6.89 -7.03
CA CYS A 46 -7.96 -7.83 -5.93
C CYS A 46 -9.27 -7.52 -5.19
N VAL A 47 -9.49 -6.25 -4.85
CA VAL A 47 -10.71 -5.79 -4.14
C VAL A 47 -11.96 -6.07 -4.98
N ASP A 48 -11.93 -5.78 -6.28
CA ASP A 48 -13.03 -6.07 -7.20
C ASP A 48 -13.37 -7.57 -7.20
N SER A 49 -12.35 -8.43 -7.24
CA SER A 49 -12.52 -9.89 -7.18
C SER A 49 -13.10 -10.37 -5.85
N ILE A 50 -12.65 -9.80 -4.72
CA ILE A 50 -13.14 -10.12 -3.38
C ILE A 50 -14.60 -9.69 -3.24
N TYR A 51 -14.92 -8.46 -3.63
CA TYR A 51 -16.27 -7.89 -3.53
C TYR A 51 -17.24 -8.36 -4.62
N ALA A 52 -16.80 -9.18 -5.57
CA ALA A 52 -17.68 -9.91 -6.48
C ALA A 52 -18.60 -10.88 -5.71
N ASN A 53 -18.18 -11.40 -4.56
CA ASN A 53 -19.03 -12.18 -3.66
C ASN A 53 -19.95 -11.25 -2.85
N LYS A 54 -21.11 -10.89 -3.42
CA LYS A 54 -22.09 -9.96 -2.81
C LYS A 54 -22.82 -10.54 -1.61
N GLU A 55 -22.90 -11.84 -1.49
CA GLU A 55 -23.49 -12.52 -0.33
C GLU A 55 -22.60 -12.33 0.91
N LYS A 56 -21.29 -12.56 0.77
CA LYS A 56 -20.34 -12.35 1.86
C LYS A 56 -20.06 -10.86 2.14
N TYR A 57 -19.97 -10.04 1.08
CA TYR A 57 -19.65 -8.62 1.17
C TYR A 57 -20.74 -7.75 0.52
N PRO A 58 -21.93 -7.62 1.16
CA PRO A 58 -22.95 -6.70 0.69
C PRO A 58 -22.42 -5.25 0.72
N LYS A 59 -22.99 -4.37 -0.10
CA LYS A 59 -22.48 -3.02 -0.33
C LYS A 59 -22.19 -2.23 0.95
N HIS A 60 -23.07 -2.31 1.94
CA HIS A 60 -22.95 -1.60 3.22
C HIS A 60 -21.82 -2.11 4.12
N LYS A 61 -21.20 -3.24 3.79
CA LYS A 61 -20.03 -3.78 4.48
C LYS A 61 -18.73 -3.62 3.69
N GLN A 62 -18.80 -3.05 2.49
CA GLN A 62 -17.61 -2.85 1.66
C GLN A 62 -16.80 -1.66 2.15
N ILE A 63 -15.57 -1.92 2.54
CA ILE A 63 -14.59 -0.90 2.90
C ILE A 63 -14.23 -0.09 1.65
N PRO A 64 -14.18 1.25 1.70
CA PRO A 64 -13.77 2.07 0.57
C PRO A 64 -12.42 1.64 -0.02
N LEU A 65 -12.35 1.52 -1.34
CA LEU A 65 -11.13 1.12 -2.05
C LEU A 65 -9.95 2.03 -1.71
N GLU A 66 -10.20 3.33 -1.58
CA GLU A 66 -9.21 4.34 -1.25
C GLU A 66 -8.56 4.08 0.11
N LEU A 67 -9.33 3.61 1.10
CA LEU A 67 -8.82 3.26 2.43
C LEU A 67 -7.91 2.03 2.34
N ILE A 68 -8.32 0.99 1.61
CA ILE A 68 -7.52 -0.22 1.41
C ILE A 68 -6.21 0.10 0.70
N ILE A 69 -6.25 0.94 -0.36
CA ILE A 69 -5.05 1.38 -1.08
C ILE A 69 -4.12 2.18 -0.16
N ALA A 70 -4.66 3.14 0.59
CA ALA A 70 -3.87 4.00 1.48
C ALA A 70 -3.16 3.19 2.57
N GLN A 71 -3.88 2.28 3.24
CA GLN A 71 -3.31 1.40 4.25
C GLN A 71 -2.26 0.46 3.65
N ALA A 72 -2.56 -0.21 2.54
CA ALA A 72 -1.61 -1.07 1.86
C ALA A 72 -0.33 -0.31 1.45
N ALA A 73 -0.46 0.92 0.93
CA ALA A 73 0.68 1.75 0.55
C ALA A 73 1.52 2.16 1.77
N HIS A 74 0.88 2.56 2.84
CA HIS A 74 1.54 2.97 4.08
C HIS A 74 2.30 1.82 4.73
N GLU A 75 1.63 0.71 5.00
CA GLU A 75 2.15 -0.45 5.72
C GLU A 75 3.23 -1.21 4.92
N SER A 76 3.12 -1.26 3.60
CA SER A 76 4.04 -2.00 2.75
C SER A 76 5.12 -1.16 2.06
N ALA A 77 5.18 0.15 2.31
CA ALA A 77 6.00 1.08 1.54
C ALA A 77 5.72 0.94 0.02
N TRP A 78 4.44 1.02 -0.37
CA TRP A 78 4.00 0.82 -1.76
C TRP A 78 4.36 -0.55 -2.32
N GLY A 79 4.27 -1.60 -1.50
CA GLY A 79 4.63 -2.97 -1.88
C GLY A 79 6.13 -3.24 -1.97
N LYS A 80 6.99 -2.33 -1.50
CA LYS A 80 8.46 -2.43 -1.59
C LYS A 80 9.09 -2.99 -0.32
N SER A 81 8.35 -3.09 0.79
CA SER A 81 8.87 -3.67 2.02
C SER A 81 9.27 -5.13 1.82
N ARG A 82 10.22 -5.62 2.62
CA ARG A 82 10.64 -7.03 2.56
C ARG A 82 9.46 -7.99 2.75
N PHE A 83 8.56 -7.68 3.67
CA PHE A 83 7.38 -8.51 3.91
C PHE A 83 6.42 -8.53 2.72
N ALA A 84 6.26 -7.43 2.00
CA ALA A 84 5.43 -7.38 0.80
C ALA A 84 6.08 -8.11 -0.38
N VAL A 85 7.41 -8.02 -0.53
CA VAL A 85 8.16 -8.62 -1.65
C VAL A 85 8.33 -10.12 -1.47
N GLU A 86 8.78 -10.56 -0.28
CA GLU A 86 9.11 -11.96 -0.01
C GLU A 86 7.89 -12.77 0.49
N GLY A 87 6.96 -12.11 1.19
CA GLY A 87 5.83 -12.77 1.86
C GLY A 87 4.45 -12.34 1.39
N ASN A 88 4.31 -11.49 0.38
CA ASN A 88 3.04 -10.93 -0.08
C ASN A 88 2.23 -10.23 1.04
N ALA A 89 2.87 -9.83 2.15
CA ALA A 89 2.24 -9.25 3.33
C ALA A 89 2.17 -7.73 3.18
N LEU A 90 0.99 -7.21 2.84
CA LEU A 90 0.79 -5.78 2.60
C LEU A 90 0.48 -4.99 3.87
N PHE A 91 -0.05 -5.64 4.92
CA PHE A 91 -0.61 -4.97 6.10
C PHE A 91 0.10 -5.32 7.41
N GLY A 92 1.18 -6.08 7.36
CA GLY A 92 1.97 -6.42 8.55
C GLY A 92 1.25 -7.27 9.60
N VAL A 93 0.20 -8.00 9.25
CA VAL A 93 -0.59 -8.82 10.17
C VAL A 93 0.31 -9.80 10.91
N ARG A 94 0.25 -9.78 12.24
CA ARG A 94 1.05 -10.66 13.10
C ARG A 94 0.36 -11.98 13.39
N THR A 95 1.15 -13.01 13.68
CA THR A 95 0.69 -14.27 14.22
C THR A 95 1.64 -14.75 15.31
N TRP A 96 1.09 -15.41 16.33
CA TRP A 96 1.78 -16.12 17.41
C TRP A 96 1.65 -17.63 17.24
N ASP A 97 0.91 -18.08 16.20
CA ASP A 97 0.75 -19.49 15.86
C ASP A 97 1.88 -19.90 14.91
N GLU A 98 2.75 -20.79 15.39
CA GLU A 98 3.87 -21.33 14.62
C GLU A 98 3.44 -22.14 13.38
N ASN A 99 2.22 -22.65 13.36
CA ASN A 99 1.68 -23.38 12.21
C ASN A 99 1.22 -22.46 11.09
N VAL A 100 1.03 -21.16 11.36
CA VAL A 100 0.71 -20.17 10.35
C VAL A 100 1.99 -19.71 9.66
N PRO A 101 2.12 -19.82 8.33
CA PRO A 101 3.29 -19.34 7.60
C PRO A 101 3.59 -17.87 7.92
N HIS A 102 4.80 -17.58 8.36
CA HIS A 102 5.19 -16.24 8.78
C HIS A 102 6.68 -15.96 8.55
N MET A 103 7.05 -14.68 8.60
CA MET A 103 8.43 -14.19 8.55
C MET A 103 8.76 -13.43 9.82
N LYS A 104 9.93 -13.66 10.37
CA LYS A 104 10.47 -12.86 11.49
C LYS A 104 10.96 -11.49 11.02
N ALA A 105 10.80 -10.47 11.85
CA ALA A 105 11.38 -9.16 11.60
C ALA A 105 12.91 -9.19 11.80
N LYS A 106 13.65 -8.43 10.99
CA LYS A 106 15.10 -8.27 11.19
C LYS A 106 15.32 -7.60 12.55
N GLY A 107 16.18 -8.18 13.38
CA GLY A 107 16.44 -7.70 14.75
C GLY A 107 15.44 -8.18 15.82
N ALA A 108 14.46 -9.01 15.46
CA ALA A 108 13.50 -9.65 16.35
C ALA A 108 13.34 -11.15 16.01
N MET A 109 14.46 -11.82 15.78
CA MET A 109 14.45 -13.24 15.39
C MET A 109 13.93 -14.16 16.51
N ASP A 110 14.12 -13.75 17.78
CA ASP A 110 13.67 -14.49 18.96
C ASP A 110 12.26 -14.11 19.42
N ALA A 111 11.56 -13.22 18.68
CA ALA A 111 10.19 -12.85 19.01
C ALA A 111 9.25 -14.06 18.89
N GLU A 112 8.30 -14.19 19.82
CA GLU A 112 7.29 -15.24 19.79
C GLU A 112 6.28 -15.07 18.63
N TRP A 113 6.27 -13.89 17.98
CA TRP A 113 5.40 -13.57 16.86
C TRP A 113 6.17 -13.46 15.53
N GLY A 114 5.44 -13.57 14.44
CA GLY A 114 5.93 -13.27 13.10
C GLY A 114 4.87 -12.54 12.27
N VAL A 115 5.29 -11.96 11.16
CA VAL A 115 4.36 -11.37 10.17
C VAL A 115 3.88 -12.48 9.26
N ARG A 116 2.55 -12.65 9.14
CA ARG A 116 1.94 -13.63 8.24
C ARG A 116 2.43 -13.45 6.81
N ILE A 117 2.64 -14.55 6.10
CA ILE A 117 2.91 -14.54 4.66
C ILE A 117 1.74 -15.18 3.91
N TYR A 118 1.57 -14.74 2.67
CA TYR A 118 0.42 -15.09 1.85
C TYR A 118 0.86 -15.61 0.49
N ARG A 119 -0.01 -16.36 -0.20
CA ARG A 119 0.25 -16.83 -1.56
C ARG A 119 0.22 -15.69 -2.58
N SER A 120 -0.56 -14.64 -2.29
CA SER A 120 -0.73 -13.48 -3.15
C SER A 120 -1.07 -12.22 -2.36
N TRP A 121 -0.96 -11.05 -3.01
CA TRP A 121 -1.46 -9.80 -2.46
C TRP A 121 -2.97 -9.82 -2.23
N CYS A 122 -3.72 -10.54 -3.07
CA CYS A 122 -5.17 -10.65 -2.90
C CYS A 122 -5.53 -11.42 -1.62
N ASP A 123 -4.77 -12.47 -1.27
CA ASP A 123 -4.97 -13.19 0.00
C ASP A 123 -4.65 -12.29 1.22
N SER A 124 -3.62 -11.45 1.13
CA SER A 124 -3.31 -10.46 2.17
C SER A 124 -4.41 -9.40 2.33
N ILE A 125 -4.98 -8.92 1.21
CA ILE A 125 -6.10 -7.98 1.22
C ILE A 125 -7.35 -8.63 1.78
N GLN A 126 -7.60 -9.89 1.44
CA GLN A 126 -8.73 -10.65 1.95
C GLN A 126 -8.65 -10.80 3.47
N ASP A 127 -7.47 -11.16 4.02
CA ASP A 127 -7.26 -11.29 5.47
C ASP A 127 -7.44 -9.95 6.18
N TYR A 128 -6.94 -8.84 5.60
CA TYR A 128 -7.15 -7.48 6.12
C TYR A 128 -8.65 -7.12 6.22
N ILE A 129 -9.41 -7.35 5.15
CA ILE A 129 -10.86 -7.11 5.13
C ILE A 129 -11.55 -7.98 6.18
N ASP A 130 -11.23 -9.27 6.26
CA ASP A 130 -11.80 -10.21 7.20
C ASP A 130 -11.48 -9.86 8.67
N ILE A 131 -10.30 -9.27 8.94
CA ILE A 131 -9.93 -8.77 10.28
C ILE A 131 -10.80 -7.57 10.63
N LEU A 132 -10.94 -6.56 9.77
CA LEU A 132 -11.77 -5.39 10.04
C LEU A 132 -13.25 -5.78 10.22
N GLU A 133 -13.70 -6.80 9.49
CA GLU A 133 -15.08 -7.28 9.58
C GLU A 133 -15.37 -8.05 10.88
N ARG A 134 -14.39 -8.76 11.47
CA ARG A 134 -14.66 -9.71 12.55
C ARG A 134 -13.95 -9.42 13.86
N HIS A 135 -12.79 -8.75 13.83
CA HIS A 135 -12.01 -8.56 15.05
C HIS A 135 -12.68 -7.53 15.98
N PRO A 136 -12.84 -7.83 17.29
CA PRO A 136 -13.54 -6.95 18.25
C PRO A 136 -12.99 -5.53 18.32
N ALA A 137 -11.67 -5.34 18.16
CA ALA A 137 -11.03 -4.02 18.18
C ALA A 137 -11.55 -3.04 17.12
N TYR A 138 -12.24 -3.55 16.07
CA TYR A 138 -12.78 -2.73 14.96
C TYR A 138 -14.30 -2.64 14.97
N GLU A 139 -14.95 -2.82 16.12
CA GLU A 139 -16.40 -2.70 16.27
C GLU A 139 -16.86 -1.29 15.88
N GLN A 140 -16.24 -0.24 16.43
CA GLN A 140 -16.55 1.16 16.09
C GLN A 140 -16.31 1.49 14.61
N PHE A 141 -15.30 0.88 13.98
CA PHE A 141 -15.07 1.00 12.54
C PHE A 141 -16.27 0.47 11.75
N ARG A 142 -16.80 -0.69 12.13
CA ARG A 142 -17.95 -1.31 11.45
C ARG A 142 -19.23 -0.51 11.66
N GLU A 143 -19.48 -0.03 12.88
CA GLU A 143 -20.63 0.82 13.19
C GLU A 143 -20.62 2.10 12.37
N GLU A 144 -19.47 2.77 12.26
CA GLU A 144 -19.33 3.98 11.45
C GLU A 144 -19.49 3.68 9.95
N LEU A 145 -18.91 2.56 9.47
CA LEU A 145 -19.05 2.12 8.08
C LEU A 145 -20.54 1.93 7.71
N GLU A 146 -21.28 1.20 8.54
CA GLU A 146 -22.70 0.93 8.34
C GLU A 146 -23.54 2.23 8.42
N PHE A 147 -23.29 3.07 9.41
CA PHE A 147 -23.95 4.37 9.57
C PHE A 147 -23.78 5.28 8.33
N GLN A 148 -22.57 5.32 7.76
CA GLN A 148 -22.35 6.12 6.56
C GLN A 148 -23.11 5.56 5.35
N TYR A 149 -23.14 4.26 5.17
CA TYR A 149 -23.94 3.65 4.10
C TYR A 149 -25.44 3.87 4.26
N GLU A 150 -25.96 3.79 5.48
CA GLU A 150 -27.38 4.01 5.77
C GLU A 150 -27.79 5.48 5.56
N THR A 151 -26.96 6.41 5.98
CA THR A 151 -27.28 7.83 5.95
C THR A 151 -26.92 8.55 4.66
N GLN A 152 -25.83 8.11 3.99
CA GLN A 152 -25.24 8.79 2.84
C GLN A 152 -25.21 7.93 1.57
N GLY A 153 -25.51 6.63 1.68
CA GLY A 153 -25.43 5.66 0.58
C GLY A 153 -24.01 5.31 0.12
N LYS A 154 -23.00 5.85 0.81
CA LYS A 154 -21.56 5.61 0.57
C LYS A 154 -20.77 5.77 1.85
N ALA A 155 -19.57 5.20 1.90
CA ALA A 155 -18.63 5.39 2.99
C ALA A 155 -17.40 6.21 2.52
N GLU A 156 -16.87 7.04 3.39
CA GLU A 156 -15.72 7.91 3.12
C GLU A 156 -14.49 7.47 3.89
N ALA A 157 -13.40 7.20 3.16
CA ALA A 157 -12.14 6.70 3.73
C ALA A 157 -11.57 7.61 4.81
N ILE A 158 -11.65 8.95 4.61
CA ILE A 158 -11.08 9.94 5.53
C ILE A 158 -11.74 9.91 6.92
N THR A 159 -13.03 9.58 6.99
CA THR A 159 -13.75 9.48 8.25
C THR A 159 -13.47 8.15 8.94
N LEU A 160 -13.35 7.07 8.16
CA LEU A 160 -13.14 5.73 8.68
C LEU A 160 -11.73 5.50 9.24
N VAL A 161 -10.70 6.19 8.69
CA VAL A 161 -9.30 5.96 9.08
C VAL A 161 -9.04 6.22 10.57
N GLN A 162 -9.78 7.11 11.21
CA GLN A 162 -9.63 7.39 12.65
C GLN A 162 -9.97 6.20 13.56
N TYR A 163 -10.75 5.24 13.06
CA TYR A 163 -11.13 4.03 13.79
C TYR A 163 -10.15 2.86 13.59
N LEU A 164 -9.03 3.09 12.88
CA LEU A 164 -7.97 2.09 12.66
C LEU A 164 -6.81 2.20 13.66
N SER A 165 -6.99 2.89 14.78
CA SER A 165 -5.91 3.12 15.78
C SER A 165 -5.37 1.84 16.44
N ALA A 166 -6.10 0.73 16.35
CA ALA A 166 -5.67 -0.58 16.84
C ALA A 166 -4.85 -1.40 15.80
N TRP A 167 -4.67 -0.86 14.60
CA TRP A 167 -3.89 -1.51 13.55
C TRP A 167 -2.39 -1.48 13.76
#